data_72887c9e62a3a2d9c0082eb725457d61
#
_entry.id   72887c9e62a3a2d9c0082eb725457d61
#
_cell.length_a   1.000
_cell.length_b   1.000
_cell.length_c   1.000
_cell.angle_alpha   90.00
_cell.angle_beta   90.00
_cell.angle_gamma   90.00
#
_symmetry.space_group_name_H-M   'P 1'
#
loop_
_entity.id
_entity.type
_entity.pdbx_description
1 polymer ?
#
loop_
_entity_poly.entity_id
_entity_poly.type
_entity_poly.pdbx_seq_one_letter_code
_entity_poly.pdbx_strand_id
1 'polypeptide(L)'
;TGSKRAYLLPEEPTVIVRGEGCRVWDADGKEYIDYRNGLGPVSLGYGHPTVTEAVTEQLKKGIVFGHPSYLEAEVAELLCEVIPSAEKVRFLKTGGESCAACIKLARAYTGRDHIIQIGYNGWLNTVAAGARLNPREEAQGAPKGIPLPVSELFHAVGWGDTATIEKLFSAYEGKIAAVIVAAGYANMEIGATFYPFLREITKKNGALLIYDEIVTGFRVATAGVQEYFNVVPDLSVFAKGIANGMPLSVFCGKAEIMDLLSQGAVVSSTYGGDALSLAACKAVVEFYRKEKVTDYLWKAGEKLWTSVNKLLESYRVPSVVKGFW
;
A
#
# COMPACT_ATOMS: atom_id res chain seq x y z
N THR A 1 19.38 -17.70 3.85
CA THR A 1 19.04 -16.35 4.37
C THR A 1 18.21 -15.53 3.38
N GLY A 2 17.11 -16.08 2.84
CA GLY A 2 16.20 -15.31 1.96
C GLY A 2 15.45 -14.23 2.74
N SER A 3 15.22 -13.07 2.13
CA SER A 3 14.50 -11.93 2.74
C SER A 3 13.07 -12.27 3.19
N LYS A 4 12.47 -13.34 2.64
CA LYS A 4 11.11 -13.77 2.97
C LYS A 4 11.04 -14.97 3.92
N ARG A 5 12.18 -15.55 4.32
CA ARG A 5 12.20 -16.78 5.14
C ARG A 5 11.52 -16.61 6.52
N ALA A 6 11.57 -15.45 7.10
CA ALA A 6 10.92 -15.16 8.39
C ALA A 6 9.38 -15.26 8.37
N TYR A 7 8.78 -15.31 7.19
CA TYR A 7 7.32 -15.36 7.02
C TYR A 7 6.82 -16.76 6.58
N LEU A 8 7.72 -17.74 6.43
CA LEU A 8 7.37 -19.09 5.98
C LEU A 8 7.05 -19.99 7.18
N LEU A 9 6.03 -20.82 7.02
CA LEU A 9 5.76 -21.93 7.93
C LEU A 9 6.72 -23.10 7.61
N PRO A 10 7.00 -24.00 8.57
CA PRO A 10 7.89 -25.14 8.36
C PRO A 10 7.46 -26.05 7.20
N GLU A 11 6.17 -26.14 6.93
CA GLU A 11 5.57 -27.01 5.90
C GLU A 11 5.57 -26.36 4.51
N GLU A 12 5.89 -25.07 4.41
CA GLU A 12 5.90 -24.35 3.14
C GLU A 12 7.21 -24.58 2.37
N PRO A 13 7.14 -24.56 1.01
CA PRO A 13 8.34 -24.73 0.20
C PRO A 13 9.34 -23.61 0.46
N THR A 14 10.60 -23.97 0.66
CA THR A 14 11.67 -23.01 0.98
C THR A 14 12.07 -22.16 -0.23
N VAL A 15 12.00 -22.71 -1.43
CA VAL A 15 12.45 -22.08 -2.68
C VAL A 15 11.39 -22.28 -3.76
N ILE A 16 10.91 -21.19 -4.33
CA ILE A 16 10.04 -21.18 -5.51
C ILE A 16 10.88 -20.77 -6.72
N VAL A 17 10.76 -21.52 -7.81
CA VAL A 17 11.52 -21.31 -9.04
C VAL A 17 10.69 -20.84 -10.23
N ARG A 18 9.36 -21.03 -10.18
CA ARG A 18 8.43 -20.63 -11.25
C ARG A 18 7.08 -20.26 -10.68
N GLY A 19 6.39 -19.31 -11.34
CA GLY A 19 4.99 -18.98 -11.09
C GLY A 19 4.22 -18.81 -12.40
N GLU A 20 2.94 -19.25 -12.42
CA GLU A 20 2.03 -19.07 -13.55
C GLU A 20 0.58 -19.02 -13.07
N GLY A 21 -0.14 -17.95 -13.39
CA GLY A 21 -1.46 -17.71 -12.84
C GLY A 21 -1.44 -17.71 -11.31
N CYS A 22 -2.21 -18.60 -10.68
CA CYS A 22 -2.23 -18.78 -9.21
C CYS A 22 -1.33 -19.93 -8.72
N ARG A 23 -0.50 -20.51 -9.57
CA ARG A 23 0.34 -21.68 -9.26
C ARG A 23 1.79 -21.30 -9.16
N VAL A 24 2.51 -21.98 -8.27
CA VAL A 24 3.96 -21.88 -8.13
C VAL A 24 4.59 -23.26 -8.04
N TRP A 25 5.84 -23.38 -8.44
CA TRP A 25 6.62 -24.62 -8.39
C TRP A 25 7.88 -24.42 -7.56
N ASP A 26 8.15 -25.36 -6.68
CA ASP A 26 9.39 -25.37 -5.90
C ASP A 26 10.58 -25.93 -6.72
N ALA A 27 11.77 -25.95 -6.08
CA ALA A 27 12.99 -26.44 -6.69
C ALA A 27 12.97 -27.95 -7.01
N ASP A 28 12.09 -28.69 -6.36
CA ASP A 28 11.90 -30.15 -6.59
C ASP A 28 10.83 -30.43 -7.67
N GLY A 29 10.27 -29.38 -8.25
CA GLY A 29 9.25 -29.45 -9.32
C GLY A 29 7.83 -29.67 -8.80
N LYS A 30 7.60 -29.63 -7.50
CA LYS A 30 6.27 -29.81 -6.91
C LYS A 30 5.44 -28.53 -7.08
N GLU A 31 4.20 -28.72 -7.51
CA GLU A 31 3.22 -27.64 -7.73
C GLU A 31 2.44 -27.30 -6.46
N TYR A 32 2.19 -26.01 -6.26
CA TYR A 32 1.35 -25.47 -5.19
C TYR A 32 0.41 -24.39 -5.72
N ILE A 33 -0.73 -24.21 -5.05
CA ILE A 33 -1.58 -23.02 -5.23
C ILE A 33 -1.07 -21.92 -4.29
N ASP A 34 -0.71 -20.78 -4.84
CA ASP A 34 -0.20 -19.64 -4.06
C ASP A 34 -1.31 -18.78 -3.47
N TYR A 35 -1.64 -19.02 -2.20
CA TYR A 35 -2.53 -18.15 -1.42
C TYR A 35 -1.84 -16.92 -0.84
N ARG A 36 -0.50 -16.81 -0.94
CA ARG A 36 0.25 -15.63 -0.48
C ARG A 36 0.28 -14.50 -1.50
N ASN A 37 0.00 -14.81 -2.76
CA ASN A 37 -0.01 -13.85 -3.87
C ASN A 37 1.28 -13.01 -3.92
N GLY A 38 2.46 -13.64 -3.72
CA GLY A 38 3.76 -12.98 -3.64
C GLY A 38 3.89 -11.93 -2.52
N LEU A 39 3.08 -11.98 -1.47
CA LEU A 39 2.79 -10.99 -0.45
C LEU A 39 1.89 -9.82 -0.94
N GLY A 40 0.99 -10.12 -1.88
CA GLY A 40 -0.06 -9.23 -2.34
C GLY A 40 0.15 -8.49 -3.68
N PRO A 41 1.33 -8.51 -4.34
CA PRO A 41 1.49 -7.73 -5.57
C PRO A 41 0.94 -8.39 -6.83
N VAL A 42 0.77 -9.72 -6.89
CA VAL A 42 0.50 -10.44 -8.14
C VAL A 42 -1.01 -10.62 -8.35
N SER A 43 -1.76 -9.51 -8.35
CA SER A 43 -3.23 -9.52 -8.40
C SER A 43 -3.83 -10.13 -9.67
N LEU A 44 -3.12 -10.02 -10.81
CA LEU A 44 -3.53 -10.62 -12.09
C LEU A 44 -2.97 -12.05 -12.27
N GLY A 45 -2.18 -12.55 -11.32
CA GLY A 45 -1.47 -13.82 -11.42
C GLY A 45 -0.05 -13.68 -11.97
N TYR A 46 0.74 -14.72 -11.73
CA TYR A 46 2.12 -14.80 -12.23
C TYR A 46 2.16 -14.92 -13.74
N GLY A 47 3.11 -14.25 -14.39
CA GLY A 47 3.31 -14.35 -15.84
C GLY A 47 2.13 -13.88 -16.66
N HIS A 48 1.33 -12.92 -16.15
CA HIS A 48 0.15 -12.40 -16.88
C HIS A 48 0.55 -11.90 -18.27
N PRO A 49 -0.05 -12.40 -19.37
CA PRO A 49 0.41 -12.14 -20.73
C PRO A 49 0.54 -10.64 -21.05
N THR A 50 -0.50 -9.84 -20.77
CA THR A 50 -0.51 -8.39 -21.04
C THR A 50 0.65 -7.66 -20.34
N VAL A 51 0.96 -8.02 -19.09
CA VAL A 51 2.04 -7.38 -18.33
C VAL A 51 3.40 -7.86 -18.84
N THR A 52 3.54 -9.18 -19.07
CA THR A 52 4.78 -9.78 -19.55
C THR A 52 5.17 -9.23 -20.93
N GLU A 53 4.21 -9.10 -21.84
CA GLU A 53 4.42 -8.53 -23.18
C GLU A 53 4.87 -7.06 -23.09
N ALA A 54 4.16 -6.23 -22.33
CA ALA A 54 4.50 -4.82 -22.16
C ALA A 54 5.94 -4.62 -21.60
N VAL A 55 6.31 -5.42 -20.59
CA VAL A 55 7.66 -5.39 -20.01
C VAL A 55 8.72 -5.87 -21.02
N THR A 56 8.44 -6.94 -21.76
CA THR A 56 9.35 -7.50 -22.79
C THR A 56 9.59 -6.50 -23.91
N GLU A 57 8.55 -5.82 -24.38
CA GLU A 57 8.69 -4.80 -25.41
C GLU A 57 9.44 -3.57 -24.93
N GLN A 58 9.22 -3.17 -23.68
CA GLN A 58 9.98 -2.05 -23.09
C GLN A 58 11.45 -2.42 -22.85
N LEU A 59 11.74 -3.67 -22.47
CA LEU A 59 13.13 -4.13 -22.27
C LEU A 59 14.01 -3.92 -23.51
N LYS A 60 13.44 -4.08 -24.71
CA LYS A 60 14.13 -3.83 -26.00
C LYS A 60 14.49 -2.35 -26.22
N LYS A 61 13.80 -1.43 -25.53
CA LYS A 61 13.97 0.03 -25.68
C LYS A 61 14.86 0.64 -24.60
N GLY A 62 15.17 -0.13 -23.55
CA GLY A 62 15.96 0.32 -22.39
C GLY A 62 15.15 0.41 -21.10
N ILE A 63 15.86 0.50 -19.98
CA ILE A 63 15.29 0.35 -18.64
C ILE A 63 15.30 1.68 -17.87
N VAL A 64 16.44 2.32 -17.78
CA VAL A 64 16.65 3.57 -17.02
C VAL A 64 17.31 4.58 -17.91
N PHE A 65 16.79 5.80 -17.90
CA PHE A 65 17.30 6.90 -18.71
C PHE A 65 17.76 8.07 -17.82
N GLY A 66 18.76 8.80 -18.26
CA GLY A 66 19.23 10.02 -17.60
C GLY A 66 18.30 11.24 -17.80
N HIS A 67 17.23 11.06 -18.57
CA HIS A 67 16.20 12.06 -18.85
C HIS A 67 14.81 11.46 -18.66
N PRO A 68 13.78 12.28 -18.39
CA PRO A 68 12.38 11.82 -18.33
C PRO A 68 11.98 11.13 -19.64
N SER A 69 11.22 10.03 -19.55
CA SER A 69 10.62 9.35 -20.69
C SER A 69 9.17 9.80 -20.89
N TYR A 70 8.66 9.74 -22.11
CA TYR A 70 7.24 9.96 -22.36
C TYR A 70 6.35 8.98 -21.57
N LEU A 71 6.81 7.75 -21.36
CA LEU A 71 6.09 6.75 -20.60
C LEU A 71 5.84 7.18 -19.14
N GLU A 72 6.75 7.96 -18.54
CA GLU A 72 6.56 8.51 -17.19
C GLU A 72 5.39 9.50 -17.15
N ALA A 73 5.28 10.38 -18.14
CA ALA A 73 4.17 11.32 -18.27
C ALA A 73 2.85 10.59 -18.55
N GLU A 74 2.84 9.66 -19.50
CA GLU A 74 1.65 8.87 -19.86
C GLU A 74 1.09 8.10 -18.65
N VAL A 75 1.97 7.47 -17.86
CA VAL A 75 1.55 6.72 -16.65
C VAL A 75 1.07 7.67 -15.57
N ALA A 76 1.71 8.83 -15.39
CA ALA A 76 1.26 9.83 -14.41
C ALA A 76 -0.14 10.36 -14.77
N GLU A 77 -0.39 10.71 -16.03
CA GLU A 77 -1.69 11.15 -16.52
C GLU A 77 -2.76 10.07 -16.30
N LEU A 78 -2.45 8.82 -16.68
CA LEU A 78 -3.35 7.68 -16.50
C LEU A 78 -3.71 7.44 -15.02
N LEU A 79 -2.75 7.61 -14.10
CA LEU A 79 -3.01 7.49 -12.67
C LEU A 79 -3.84 8.66 -12.13
N CYS A 80 -3.64 9.88 -12.63
CA CYS A 80 -4.49 11.02 -12.29
C CYS A 80 -5.95 10.82 -12.75
N GLU A 81 -6.19 10.08 -13.82
CA GLU A 81 -7.55 9.76 -14.28
C GLU A 81 -8.27 8.74 -13.39
N VAL A 82 -7.53 7.79 -12.78
CA VAL A 82 -8.14 6.66 -12.07
C VAL A 82 -8.08 6.77 -10.54
N ILE A 83 -7.25 7.66 -9.99
CA ILE A 83 -7.08 7.84 -8.54
C ILE A 83 -7.67 9.20 -8.12
N PRO A 84 -8.76 9.24 -7.35
CA PRO A 84 -9.45 10.48 -6.98
C PRO A 84 -8.59 11.52 -6.26
N SER A 85 -7.60 11.09 -5.47
CA SER A 85 -6.69 12.00 -4.77
C SER A 85 -5.52 12.51 -5.62
N ALA A 86 -5.30 11.96 -6.81
CA ALA A 86 -4.11 12.24 -7.61
C ALA A 86 -4.28 13.45 -8.53
N GLU A 87 -3.91 14.64 -8.06
CA GLU A 87 -3.70 15.81 -8.93
C GLU A 87 -2.28 15.81 -9.51
N LYS A 88 -1.30 15.28 -8.77
CA LYS A 88 0.07 15.03 -9.20
C LYS A 88 0.60 13.71 -8.67
N VAL A 89 1.52 13.11 -9.42
CA VAL A 89 2.07 11.77 -9.17
C VAL A 89 3.60 11.81 -9.16
N ARG A 90 4.21 10.97 -8.30
CA ARG A 90 5.65 10.71 -8.31
C ARG A 90 5.92 9.23 -8.10
N PHE A 91 6.96 8.71 -8.75
CA PHE A 91 7.33 7.30 -8.75
C PHE A 91 8.54 7.01 -7.87
N LEU A 92 8.47 5.90 -7.12
CA LEU A 92 9.54 5.29 -6.33
C LEU A 92 9.50 3.77 -6.51
N LYS A 93 10.24 3.02 -5.68
CA LYS A 93 10.35 1.56 -5.83
C LYS A 93 9.56 0.79 -4.79
N THR A 94 9.57 1.23 -3.55
CA THR A 94 8.93 0.50 -2.45
C THR A 94 7.87 1.34 -1.76
N GLY A 95 6.82 0.68 -1.26
CA GLY A 95 5.75 1.38 -0.54
C GLY A 95 6.24 2.17 0.66
N GLY A 96 7.23 1.63 1.40
CA GLY A 96 7.82 2.33 2.55
C GLY A 96 8.50 3.65 2.15
N GLU A 97 9.18 3.70 0.99
CA GLU A 97 9.75 4.95 0.46
C GLU A 97 8.66 5.98 0.16
N SER A 98 7.57 5.55 -0.47
CA SER A 98 6.45 6.43 -0.81
C SER A 98 5.70 6.92 0.44
N CYS A 99 5.51 6.07 1.46
CA CYS A 99 4.99 6.50 2.76
C CYS A 99 5.91 7.53 3.44
N ALA A 100 7.23 7.29 3.43
CA ALA A 100 8.20 8.24 3.97
C ALA A 100 8.19 9.58 3.22
N ALA A 101 8.02 9.55 1.88
CA ALA A 101 7.87 10.76 1.07
C ALA A 101 6.61 11.55 1.45
N CYS A 102 5.45 10.88 1.61
CA CYS A 102 4.21 11.52 2.06
C CYS A 102 4.35 12.15 3.45
N ILE A 103 4.98 11.47 4.41
CA ILE A 103 5.25 12.03 5.75
C ILE A 103 6.16 13.25 5.67
N LYS A 104 7.21 13.18 4.83
CA LYS A 104 8.10 14.32 4.60
C LYS A 104 7.35 15.53 4.02
N LEU A 105 6.50 15.31 3.02
CA LEU A 105 5.67 16.36 2.44
C LEU A 105 4.68 16.93 3.45
N ALA A 106 4.04 16.08 4.26
CA ALA A 106 3.10 16.52 5.28
C ALA A 106 3.77 17.43 6.32
N ARG A 107 4.97 17.08 6.77
CA ARG A 107 5.77 17.93 7.68
C ARG A 107 6.17 19.24 7.02
N ALA A 108 6.64 19.19 5.78
CA ALA A 108 7.02 20.40 5.03
C ALA A 108 5.84 21.34 4.78
N TYR A 109 4.66 20.79 4.47
CA TYR A 109 3.44 21.56 4.19
C TYR A 109 2.85 22.21 5.44
N THR A 110 2.78 21.45 6.55
CA THR A 110 2.14 21.92 7.78
C THR A 110 3.08 22.67 8.73
N GLY A 111 4.41 22.53 8.57
CA GLY A 111 5.41 23.01 9.52
C GLY A 111 5.36 22.30 10.87
N ARG A 112 4.81 21.08 10.92
CA ARG A 112 4.60 20.28 12.15
C ARG A 112 5.33 18.95 12.05
N ASP A 113 5.61 18.29 13.20
CA ASP A 113 6.48 17.11 13.24
C ASP A 113 5.77 15.80 13.58
N HIS A 114 4.70 15.83 14.39
CA HIS A 114 4.07 14.62 14.91
C HIS A 114 3.20 13.93 13.87
N ILE A 115 3.20 12.59 13.90
CA ILE A 115 2.42 11.73 12.99
C ILE A 115 1.58 10.76 13.83
N ILE A 116 0.30 10.67 13.54
CA ILE A 116 -0.54 9.55 14.01
C ILE A 116 -0.45 8.45 12.95
N GLN A 117 -0.07 7.25 13.37
CA GLN A 117 0.15 6.11 12.50
C GLN A 117 -0.83 4.98 12.83
N ILE A 118 -1.56 4.51 11.81
CA ILE A 118 -2.54 3.43 11.92
C ILE A 118 -2.15 2.32 10.96
N GLY A 119 -1.94 1.11 11.50
CA GLY A 119 -1.51 -0.05 10.74
C GLY A 119 -0.03 -0.05 10.37
N TYR A 120 0.33 -0.92 9.42
CA TYR A 120 1.71 -1.09 8.95
C TYR A 120 1.94 -0.28 7.67
N ASN A 121 2.86 0.67 7.72
CA ASN A 121 3.18 1.58 6.60
C ASN A 121 4.63 1.42 6.10
N GLY A 122 5.30 0.35 6.45
CA GLY A 122 6.69 0.06 6.04
C GLY A 122 7.65 -0.04 7.22
N TRP A 123 8.94 -0.24 6.92
CA TRP A 123 9.99 -0.52 7.91
C TRP A 123 11.08 0.57 8.01
N LEU A 124 11.06 1.59 7.14
CA LEU A 124 11.99 2.72 7.22
C LEU A 124 11.80 3.50 8.53
N ASN A 125 12.84 4.12 9.05
CA ASN A 125 12.79 4.85 10.34
C ASN A 125 11.64 5.87 10.41
N THR A 126 11.34 6.51 9.28
CA THR A 126 10.26 7.51 9.15
C THR A 126 8.84 6.92 9.10
N VAL A 127 8.69 5.61 9.05
CA VAL A 127 7.37 4.92 9.01
C VAL A 127 7.28 3.75 9.97
N ALA A 128 8.40 3.25 10.49
CA ALA A 128 8.44 2.17 11.47
C ALA A 128 8.53 2.67 12.92
N ALA A 129 8.75 3.97 13.12
CA ALA A 129 8.99 4.53 14.45
C ALA A 129 7.82 4.31 15.43
N GLY A 130 6.56 4.31 14.91
CA GLY A 130 5.37 3.96 15.66
C GLY A 130 4.84 2.55 15.41
N ALA A 131 5.43 1.80 14.45
CA ALA A 131 4.92 0.49 14.04
C ALA A 131 5.26 -0.57 15.08
N ARG A 132 4.24 -1.08 15.74
CA ARG A 132 4.31 -2.28 16.55
C ARG A 132 3.75 -3.43 15.73
N LEU A 133 4.61 -4.34 15.28
CA LEU A 133 4.21 -5.54 14.53
C LEU A 133 3.40 -6.49 15.41
N ASN A 134 3.52 -6.38 16.73
CA ASN A 134 2.76 -7.17 17.68
C ASN A 134 2.03 -6.24 18.67
N PRO A 135 0.72 -6.03 18.53
CA PRO A 135 -0.04 -5.16 19.44
C PRO A 135 -0.14 -5.69 20.89
N ARG A 136 0.30 -6.94 21.15
CA ARG A 136 0.32 -7.55 22.48
C ARG A 136 1.62 -7.27 23.25
N GLU A 137 2.65 -6.76 22.59
CA GLU A 137 3.87 -6.33 23.27
C GLU A 137 3.70 -4.87 23.69
N GLU A 138 3.56 -4.63 24.97
CA GLU A 138 3.76 -3.32 25.60
C GLU A 138 5.24 -2.96 25.46
N ALA A 139 5.64 -2.48 24.29
CA ALA A 139 7.01 -2.06 24.05
C ALA A 139 7.26 -0.76 24.82
N GLN A 140 7.94 -0.87 25.93
CA GLN A 140 8.56 0.29 26.58
C GLN A 140 9.76 0.73 25.73
N GLY A 141 9.72 1.96 25.23
CA GLY A 141 10.82 2.59 24.48
C GLY A 141 10.67 2.55 22.95
N ALA A 142 11.68 3.05 22.25
CA ALA A 142 11.74 3.08 20.80
C ALA A 142 11.92 1.66 20.22
N PRO A 143 11.37 1.36 19.03
CA PRO A 143 11.68 0.13 18.29
C PRO A 143 13.20 -0.01 18.09
N LYS A 144 13.71 -1.25 18.14
CA LYS A 144 15.16 -1.50 17.98
C LYS A 144 15.71 -0.86 16.71
N GLY A 145 16.78 -0.09 16.83
CA GLY A 145 17.44 0.58 15.72
C GLY A 145 16.83 1.92 15.31
N ILE A 146 15.78 2.38 16.00
CA ILE A 146 15.18 3.70 15.76
C ILE A 146 15.56 4.61 16.92
N PRO A 147 16.18 5.79 16.67
CA PRO A 147 16.50 6.75 17.72
C PRO A 147 15.25 7.22 18.46
N LEU A 148 15.34 7.35 19.79
CA LEU A 148 14.23 7.78 20.63
C LEU A 148 13.58 9.10 20.16
N PRO A 149 14.33 10.17 19.81
CA PRO A 149 13.72 11.40 19.32
C PRO A 149 12.88 11.23 18.04
N VAL A 150 13.22 10.26 17.19
CA VAL A 150 12.41 9.93 16.01
C VAL A 150 11.14 9.20 16.41
N SER A 151 11.26 8.22 17.33
CA SER A 151 10.11 7.44 17.79
C SER A 151 9.07 8.29 18.53
N GLU A 152 9.49 9.29 19.29
CA GLU A 152 8.62 10.19 20.05
C GLU A 152 7.70 11.06 19.15
N LEU A 153 8.05 11.22 17.88
CA LEU A 153 7.24 11.94 16.89
C LEU A 153 6.11 11.08 16.30
N PHE A 154 6.04 9.79 16.62
CA PHE A 154 5.05 8.87 16.07
C PHE A 154 4.13 8.29 17.14
N HIS A 155 2.84 8.34 16.87
CA HIS A 155 1.79 7.87 17.77
C HIS A 155 1.04 6.72 17.10
N ALA A 156 1.35 5.48 17.48
CA ALA A 156 0.66 4.31 16.96
C ALA A 156 -0.75 4.19 17.57
N VAL A 157 -1.76 4.04 16.72
CA VAL A 157 -3.16 3.92 17.11
C VAL A 157 -3.78 2.69 16.45
N GLY A 158 -4.67 2.01 17.17
CA GLY A 158 -5.42 0.88 16.64
C GLY A 158 -6.43 1.29 15.56
N TRP A 159 -6.72 0.36 14.65
CA TRP A 159 -7.78 0.53 13.67
C TRP A 159 -9.15 0.71 14.35
N GLY A 160 -9.84 1.81 14.03
CA GLY A 160 -11.14 2.15 14.60
C GLY A 160 -11.10 2.87 15.96
N ASP A 161 -9.93 3.12 16.54
CA ASP A 161 -9.81 3.78 17.86
C ASP A 161 -9.88 5.31 17.74
N THR A 162 -11.09 5.82 17.57
CA THR A 162 -11.37 7.25 17.44
C THR A 162 -11.06 8.04 18.72
N ALA A 163 -11.30 7.42 19.89
CA ALA A 163 -11.12 8.08 21.18
C ALA A 163 -9.63 8.41 21.45
N THR A 164 -8.72 7.50 21.11
CA THR A 164 -7.27 7.75 21.22
C THR A 164 -6.83 8.83 20.24
N ILE A 165 -7.38 8.87 19.02
CA ILE A 165 -7.05 9.91 18.04
C ILE A 165 -7.48 11.29 18.54
N GLU A 166 -8.69 11.44 19.10
CA GLU A 166 -9.16 12.69 19.69
C GLU A 166 -8.28 13.18 20.83
N LYS A 167 -7.89 12.27 21.73
CA LYS A 167 -6.95 12.56 22.83
C LYS A 167 -5.59 13.06 22.30
N LEU A 168 -5.06 12.41 21.25
CA LEU A 168 -3.78 12.82 20.65
C LEU A 168 -3.87 14.21 20.03
N PHE A 169 -4.95 14.53 19.29
CA PHE A 169 -5.13 15.87 18.75
C PHE A 169 -5.24 16.94 19.84
N SER A 170 -5.86 16.61 20.97
CA SER A 170 -5.92 17.51 22.13
C SER A 170 -4.57 17.67 22.82
N ALA A 171 -3.85 16.56 23.06
CA ALA A 171 -2.55 16.56 23.77
C ALA A 171 -1.43 17.21 22.91
N TYR A 172 -1.51 17.10 21.60
CA TYR A 172 -0.53 17.63 20.64
C TYR A 172 -1.17 18.69 19.73
N GLU A 173 -1.98 19.58 20.32
CA GLU A 173 -2.65 20.65 19.58
C GLU A 173 -1.64 21.45 18.76
N GLY A 174 -1.94 21.65 17.47
CA GLY A 174 -1.09 22.38 16.53
C GLY A 174 0.25 21.70 16.18
N LYS A 175 0.52 20.45 16.63
CA LYS A 175 1.80 19.76 16.39
C LYS A 175 1.68 18.55 15.46
N ILE A 176 0.48 18.03 15.23
CA ILE A 176 0.26 16.87 14.35
C ILE A 176 0.25 17.32 12.90
N ALA A 177 1.20 16.81 12.12
CA ALA A 177 1.33 17.05 10.68
C ALA A 177 0.33 16.23 9.87
N ALA A 178 0.19 14.94 10.20
CA ALA A 178 -0.67 14.03 9.46
C ALA A 178 -1.15 12.85 10.28
N VAL A 179 -2.25 12.25 9.80
CA VAL A 179 -2.66 10.88 10.10
C VAL A 179 -2.36 10.04 8.86
N ILE A 180 -1.53 8.99 9.00
CA ILE A 180 -1.31 7.98 7.96
C ILE A 180 -2.02 6.69 8.35
N VAL A 181 -2.80 6.11 7.44
CA VAL A 181 -3.63 4.96 7.73
C VAL A 181 -3.52 3.89 6.64
N ALA A 182 -3.19 2.66 7.08
CA ALA A 182 -3.41 1.42 6.33
C ALA A 182 -4.66 0.72 6.88
N ALA A 183 -5.44 0.11 6.01
CA ALA A 183 -6.71 -0.54 6.37
C ALA A 183 -6.51 -1.73 7.33
N GLY A 184 -7.46 -1.90 8.24
CA GLY A 184 -7.56 -3.10 9.08
C GLY A 184 -8.35 -4.21 8.38
N TYR A 185 -7.66 -5.19 7.79
CA TYR A 185 -8.28 -6.17 6.89
C TYR A 185 -9.26 -7.12 7.56
N ALA A 186 -9.14 -7.35 8.86
CA ALA A 186 -10.00 -8.28 9.59
C ALA A 186 -11.42 -7.74 9.86
N ASN A 187 -11.57 -6.43 9.89
CA ASN A 187 -12.84 -5.73 10.19
C ASN A 187 -12.91 -4.41 9.41
N MET A 188 -12.68 -4.50 8.11
CA MET A 188 -12.58 -3.33 7.23
C MET A 188 -13.92 -2.59 7.05
N GLU A 189 -15.04 -3.24 7.36
CA GLU A 189 -16.37 -2.64 7.40
C GLU A 189 -16.46 -1.40 8.30
N ILE A 190 -15.68 -1.35 9.36
CA ILE A 190 -15.53 -0.16 10.23
C ILE A 190 -15.11 1.07 9.43
N GLY A 191 -14.42 0.88 8.31
CA GLY A 191 -13.99 1.96 7.41
C GLY A 191 -15.12 2.88 6.97
N ALA A 192 -16.37 2.38 6.88
CA ALA A 192 -17.53 3.18 6.51
C ALA A 192 -17.78 4.39 7.46
N THR A 193 -17.41 4.26 8.71
CA THR A 193 -17.50 5.34 9.72
C THR A 193 -16.12 5.93 10.05
N PHE A 194 -15.08 5.13 9.99
CA PHE A 194 -13.76 5.53 10.43
C PHE A 194 -13.05 6.47 9.44
N TYR A 195 -13.14 6.24 8.14
CA TYR A 195 -12.56 7.15 7.15
C TYR A 195 -13.21 8.54 7.14
N PRO A 196 -14.55 8.68 7.18
CA PRO A 196 -15.19 9.99 7.36
C PRO A 196 -14.71 10.69 8.64
N PHE A 197 -14.64 9.99 9.77
CA PHE A 197 -14.11 10.52 11.02
C PHE A 197 -12.67 11.04 10.86
N LEU A 198 -11.76 10.25 10.24
CA LEU A 198 -10.39 10.68 9.99
C LEU A 198 -10.32 11.93 9.11
N ARG A 199 -11.18 12.00 8.08
CA ARG A 199 -11.24 13.19 7.21
C ARG A 199 -11.68 14.43 7.97
N GLU A 200 -12.70 14.33 8.81
CA GLU A 200 -13.23 15.44 9.59
C GLU A 200 -12.22 15.92 10.63
N ILE A 201 -11.65 15.02 11.42
CA ILE A 201 -10.73 15.40 12.50
C ILE A 201 -9.42 15.98 11.96
N THR A 202 -8.89 15.46 10.86
CA THR A 202 -7.69 16.02 10.23
C THR A 202 -7.96 17.40 9.67
N LYS A 203 -9.07 17.61 8.96
CA LYS A 203 -9.50 18.89 8.42
C LYS A 203 -9.70 19.94 9.54
N LYS A 204 -10.39 19.57 10.62
CA LYS A 204 -10.64 20.43 11.78
C LYS A 204 -9.34 20.93 12.42
N ASN A 205 -8.32 20.09 12.46
CA ASN A 205 -7.05 20.38 13.13
C ASN A 205 -5.95 20.87 12.16
N GLY A 206 -6.23 21.05 10.88
CA GLY A 206 -5.25 21.48 9.87
C GLY A 206 -4.10 20.49 9.70
N ALA A 207 -4.36 19.19 9.91
CA ALA A 207 -3.45 18.07 9.64
C ALA A 207 -3.81 17.42 8.30
N LEU A 208 -2.86 16.74 7.66
CA LEU A 208 -3.12 16.00 6.43
C LEU A 208 -3.62 14.59 6.72
N LEU A 209 -4.45 14.07 5.81
CA LEU A 209 -4.86 12.67 5.78
C LEU A 209 -4.10 11.96 4.66
N ILE A 210 -3.38 10.88 5.01
CA ILE A 210 -2.59 10.07 4.08
C ILE A 210 -3.15 8.64 4.07
N TYR A 211 -3.53 8.14 2.89
CA TYR A 211 -3.93 6.74 2.74
C TYR A 211 -2.78 5.89 2.22
N ASP A 212 -2.48 4.84 2.97
CA ASP A 212 -1.61 3.76 2.53
C ASP A 212 -2.47 2.72 1.78
N GLU A 213 -2.53 2.90 0.48
CA GLU A 213 -3.26 2.01 -0.46
C GLU A 213 -2.35 0.91 -1.06
N ILE A 214 -1.20 0.64 -0.42
CA ILE A 214 -0.23 -0.35 -0.92
C ILE A 214 -0.85 -1.74 -1.09
N VAL A 215 -1.81 -2.10 -0.23
CA VAL A 215 -2.51 -3.39 -0.31
C VAL A 215 -3.92 -3.24 -0.87
N THR A 216 -4.59 -2.15 -0.58
CA THR A 216 -6.00 -1.91 -0.93
C THR A 216 -6.18 -1.41 -2.35
N GLY A 217 -5.24 -0.62 -2.87
CA GLY A 217 -5.24 -0.20 -4.27
C GLY A 217 -5.08 -1.38 -5.22
N PHE A 218 -5.81 -1.37 -6.33
CA PHE A 218 -5.88 -2.46 -7.31
C PHE A 218 -6.28 -3.80 -6.69
N ARG A 219 -7.03 -3.75 -5.59
CA ARG A 219 -7.56 -4.93 -4.91
C ARG A 219 -9.00 -4.73 -4.42
N VAL A 220 -9.25 -3.79 -3.52
CA VAL A 220 -10.59 -3.48 -2.99
C VAL A 220 -11.42 -2.75 -4.05
N ALA A 221 -10.83 -1.75 -4.65
CA ALA A 221 -11.26 -1.04 -5.83
C ALA A 221 -10.01 -0.62 -6.61
N THR A 222 -10.13 -0.04 -7.78
CA THR A 222 -8.96 0.41 -8.57
C THR A 222 -8.16 1.45 -7.78
N ALA A 223 -8.83 2.45 -7.23
CA ALA A 223 -8.20 3.45 -6.37
C ALA A 223 -8.25 3.09 -4.87
N GLY A 224 -8.51 1.83 -4.51
CA GLY A 224 -8.47 1.36 -3.14
C GLY A 224 -9.63 1.83 -2.28
N VAL A 225 -9.36 2.09 -0.99
CA VAL A 225 -10.39 2.45 -0.01
C VAL A 225 -10.96 3.85 -0.23
N GLN A 226 -10.23 4.76 -0.84
CA GLN A 226 -10.74 6.10 -1.16
C GLN A 226 -11.90 6.06 -2.17
N GLU A 227 -11.85 5.12 -3.13
CA GLU A 227 -12.93 4.86 -4.06
C GLU A 227 -14.06 4.08 -3.38
N TYR A 228 -13.72 3.01 -2.67
CA TYR A 228 -14.69 2.12 -2.05
C TYR A 228 -15.56 2.79 -0.98
N PHE A 229 -14.97 3.61 -0.11
CA PHE A 229 -15.68 4.35 0.94
C PHE A 229 -16.04 5.79 0.56
N ASN A 230 -15.67 6.24 -0.63
CA ASN A 230 -15.90 7.58 -1.14
C ASN A 230 -15.41 8.69 -0.18
N VAL A 231 -14.18 8.52 0.35
CA VAL A 231 -13.49 9.50 1.21
C VAL A 231 -12.10 9.75 0.67
N VAL A 232 -11.87 10.93 0.11
CA VAL A 232 -10.61 11.26 -0.54
C VAL A 232 -9.61 11.88 0.45
N PRO A 233 -8.38 11.32 0.56
CA PRO A 233 -7.31 11.86 1.40
C PRO A 233 -6.60 13.05 0.72
N ASP A 234 -5.63 13.65 1.42
CA ASP A 234 -4.76 14.69 0.85
C ASP A 234 -3.60 14.10 0.05
N LEU A 235 -3.10 12.96 0.50
CA LEU A 235 -2.03 12.17 -0.15
C LEU A 235 -2.39 10.68 -0.12
N SER A 236 -1.92 9.94 -1.12
CA SER A 236 -2.09 8.48 -1.19
C SER A 236 -0.82 7.79 -1.67
N VAL A 237 -0.63 6.55 -1.21
CA VAL A 237 0.49 5.69 -1.60
C VAL A 237 -0.02 4.41 -2.22
N PHE A 238 0.48 4.07 -3.40
CA PHE A 238 0.19 2.81 -4.10
C PHE A 238 1.47 2.03 -4.36
N ALA A 239 1.40 0.71 -4.34
CA ALA A 239 2.46 -0.21 -4.73
C ALA A 239 1.85 -1.58 -5.07
N LYS A 240 2.64 -2.64 -4.97
CA LYS A 240 2.18 -4.04 -5.12
C LYS A 240 1.33 -4.25 -6.38
N GLY A 241 -0.01 -4.31 -6.23
CA GLY A 241 -0.95 -4.62 -7.31
C GLY A 241 -0.87 -3.68 -8.50
N ILE A 242 -0.45 -2.44 -8.32
CA ILE A 242 -0.36 -1.41 -9.37
C ILE A 242 0.53 -1.81 -10.57
N ALA A 243 1.51 -2.71 -10.36
CA ALA A 243 2.45 -3.16 -11.38
C ALA A 243 2.60 -4.70 -11.44
N ASN A 244 1.65 -5.44 -10.87
CA ASN A 244 1.57 -6.90 -10.87
C ASN A 244 2.89 -7.63 -10.60
N GLY A 245 3.65 -7.18 -9.61
CA GLY A 245 4.90 -7.79 -9.17
C GLY A 245 6.17 -7.06 -9.63
N MET A 246 6.12 -6.15 -10.59
CA MET A 246 7.23 -5.25 -10.88
C MET A 246 7.42 -4.24 -9.73
N PRO A 247 8.68 -3.90 -9.36
CA PRO A 247 8.97 -3.04 -8.23
C PRO A 247 8.64 -1.57 -8.56
N LEU A 248 7.42 -1.17 -8.27
CA LEU A 248 6.93 0.20 -8.40
C LEU A 248 6.16 0.60 -7.16
N SER A 249 6.38 1.81 -6.70
CA SER A 249 5.49 2.52 -5.80
C SER A 249 5.24 3.93 -6.30
N VAL A 250 4.08 4.44 -5.93
CA VAL A 250 3.58 5.75 -6.33
C VAL A 250 3.13 6.47 -5.08
N PHE A 251 3.49 7.74 -4.96
CA PHE A 251 2.79 8.65 -4.08
C PHE A 251 2.18 9.78 -4.90
N CYS A 252 1.00 10.17 -4.53
CA CYS A 252 0.22 11.16 -5.26
C CYS A 252 -0.66 11.97 -4.29
N GLY A 253 -1.16 13.09 -4.75
CA GLY A 253 -2.04 13.92 -3.95
C GLY A 253 -2.26 15.30 -4.53
N LYS A 254 -2.73 16.20 -3.69
CA LYS A 254 -3.03 17.60 -4.05
C LYS A 254 -1.80 18.28 -4.64
N ALA A 255 -2.00 19.03 -5.70
CA ALA A 255 -0.93 19.73 -6.42
C ALA A 255 -0.14 20.66 -5.49
N GLU A 256 -0.80 21.43 -4.64
CA GLU A 256 -0.17 22.34 -3.69
C GLU A 256 0.81 21.67 -2.71
N ILE A 257 0.54 20.41 -2.33
CA ILE A 257 1.41 19.62 -1.45
C ILE A 257 2.54 19.01 -2.27
N MET A 258 2.22 18.44 -3.43
CA MET A 258 3.20 17.79 -4.30
C MET A 258 4.23 18.78 -4.89
N ASP A 259 3.86 20.04 -5.06
CA ASP A 259 4.75 21.10 -5.56
C ASP A 259 5.91 21.44 -4.62
N LEU A 260 5.81 21.07 -3.34
CA LEU A 260 6.92 21.18 -2.40
C LEU A 260 8.16 20.37 -2.83
N LEU A 261 7.99 19.34 -3.68
CA LEU A 261 9.12 18.60 -4.26
C LEU A 261 10.06 19.49 -5.09
N SER A 262 9.54 20.52 -5.72
CA SER A 262 10.33 21.52 -6.45
C SER A 262 10.78 22.71 -5.58
N GLN A 263 10.29 22.78 -4.33
CA GLN A 263 10.52 23.86 -3.38
C GLN A 263 11.41 23.44 -2.19
N GLY A 264 12.20 22.38 -2.35
CA GLY A 264 13.18 21.95 -1.35
C GLY A 264 12.82 20.70 -0.54
N ALA A 265 11.61 20.13 -0.67
CA ALA A 265 11.29 18.84 -0.09
C ALA A 265 11.88 17.70 -0.95
N VAL A 266 13.19 17.45 -0.80
CA VAL A 266 13.92 16.51 -1.65
C VAL A 266 13.44 15.07 -1.46
N VAL A 267 12.94 14.47 -2.53
CA VAL A 267 12.67 13.03 -2.69
C VAL A 267 13.35 12.60 -3.99
N SER A 268 14.30 11.69 -3.90
CA SER A 268 15.13 11.26 -5.03
C SER A 268 15.29 9.75 -5.08
N SER A 269 15.24 9.20 -6.27
CA SER A 269 15.48 7.78 -6.55
C SER A 269 16.01 7.63 -7.97
N THR A 270 17.13 6.94 -8.14
CA THR A 270 17.69 6.61 -9.46
C THR A 270 16.72 5.77 -10.31
N TYR A 271 15.98 4.88 -9.67
CA TYR A 271 15.12 3.91 -10.35
C TYR A 271 13.60 4.22 -10.23
N GLY A 272 13.23 5.36 -9.64
CA GLY A 272 11.81 5.67 -9.37
C GLY A 272 10.93 5.54 -10.62
N GLY A 273 11.34 6.16 -11.70
CA GLY A 273 10.66 6.16 -13.00
C GLY A 273 11.26 5.17 -14.01
N ASP A 274 11.78 3.99 -13.59
CA ASP A 274 12.29 3.01 -14.56
C ASP A 274 11.17 2.53 -15.51
N ALA A 275 11.54 2.41 -16.79
CA ALA A 275 10.58 2.18 -17.85
C ALA A 275 9.95 0.79 -17.82
N LEU A 276 10.59 -0.24 -17.23
CA LEU A 276 9.98 -1.58 -17.14
C LEU A 276 8.81 -1.58 -16.16
N SER A 277 9.01 -0.98 -14.98
CA SER A 277 7.95 -0.88 -13.98
C SER A 277 6.81 0.03 -14.43
N LEU A 278 7.12 1.10 -15.17
CA LEU A 278 6.12 1.99 -15.77
C LEU A 278 5.32 1.28 -16.86
N ALA A 279 5.96 0.49 -17.73
CA ALA A 279 5.27 -0.32 -18.75
C ALA A 279 4.33 -1.34 -18.11
N ALA A 280 4.78 -2.02 -17.04
CA ALA A 280 3.92 -2.93 -16.28
C ALA A 280 2.73 -2.20 -15.65
N CYS A 281 2.96 -1.04 -15.03
CA CYS A 281 1.90 -0.23 -14.44
C CYS A 281 0.86 0.20 -15.48
N LYS A 282 1.30 0.73 -16.62
CA LYS A 282 0.40 1.11 -17.72
C LYS A 282 -0.48 -0.06 -18.14
N ALA A 283 0.15 -1.21 -18.42
CA ALA A 283 -0.56 -2.42 -18.83
C ALA A 283 -1.59 -2.91 -17.78
N VAL A 284 -1.23 -2.83 -16.48
CA VAL A 284 -2.14 -3.18 -15.37
C VAL A 284 -3.32 -2.23 -15.32
N VAL A 285 -3.09 -0.91 -15.32
CA VAL A 285 -4.16 0.08 -15.18
C VAL A 285 -5.13 0.00 -16.36
N GLU A 286 -4.61 -0.11 -17.59
CA GLU A 286 -5.42 -0.27 -18.80
C GLU A 286 -6.24 -1.57 -18.76
N PHE A 287 -5.65 -2.68 -18.26
CA PHE A 287 -6.35 -3.94 -18.09
C PHE A 287 -7.48 -3.85 -17.05
N TYR A 288 -7.23 -3.21 -15.89
CA TYR A 288 -8.26 -2.98 -14.88
C TYR A 288 -9.43 -2.15 -15.39
N ARG A 289 -9.16 -1.13 -16.21
CA ARG A 289 -10.23 -0.33 -16.85
C ARG A 289 -11.10 -1.14 -17.80
N LYS A 290 -10.49 -2.09 -18.51
CA LYS A 290 -11.17 -2.90 -19.54
C LYS A 290 -11.94 -4.08 -18.94
N GLU A 291 -11.34 -4.84 -18.01
CA GLU A 291 -11.79 -6.19 -17.64
C GLU A 291 -12.48 -6.27 -16.25
N LYS A 292 -12.76 -5.14 -15.59
CA LYS A 292 -13.44 -5.09 -14.29
C LYS A 292 -12.84 -6.07 -13.26
N VAL A 293 -11.52 -6.06 -13.12
CA VAL A 293 -10.77 -7.03 -12.31
C VAL A 293 -11.23 -7.06 -10.85
N THR A 294 -11.53 -5.89 -10.27
CA THR A 294 -12.01 -5.79 -8.88
C THR A 294 -13.32 -6.54 -8.67
N ASP A 295 -14.27 -6.47 -9.60
CA ASP A 295 -15.53 -7.21 -9.53
C ASP A 295 -15.29 -8.72 -9.52
N TYR A 296 -14.33 -9.19 -10.32
CA TYR A 296 -13.91 -10.59 -10.32
C TYR A 296 -13.30 -11.00 -8.99
N LEU A 297 -12.39 -10.20 -8.44
CA LEU A 297 -11.74 -10.48 -7.16
C LEU A 297 -12.77 -10.59 -6.02
N TRP A 298 -13.75 -9.68 -5.97
CA TRP A 298 -14.83 -9.74 -5.00
C TRP A 298 -15.63 -11.03 -5.10
N LYS A 299 -16.11 -11.38 -6.29
CA LYS A 299 -16.90 -12.60 -6.52
C LYS A 299 -16.13 -13.88 -6.20
N ALA A 300 -14.86 -13.93 -6.59
CA ALA A 300 -14.00 -15.08 -6.30
C ALA A 300 -13.72 -15.23 -4.80
N GLY A 301 -13.44 -14.12 -4.12
CA GLY A 301 -13.23 -14.08 -2.68
C GLY A 301 -14.46 -14.50 -1.90
N GLU A 302 -15.63 -13.92 -2.20
CA GLU A 302 -16.90 -14.28 -1.59
C GLU A 302 -17.20 -15.78 -1.71
N LYS A 303 -17.04 -16.34 -2.92
CA LYS A 303 -17.22 -17.77 -3.17
C LYS A 303 -16.28 -18.62 -2.33
N LEU A 304 -14.99 -18.26 -2.29
CA LEU A 304 -13.97 -19.00 -1.56
C LEU A 304 -14.26 -19.00 -0.05
N TRP A 305 -14.45 -17.84 0.54
CA TRP A 305 -14.58 -17.68 1.98
C TRP A 305 -15.88 -18.28 2.50
N THR A 306 -16.98 -18.10 1.76
CA THR A 306 -18.26 -18.73 2.09
C THR A 306 -18.14 -20.26 2.04
N SER A 307 -17.47 -20.82 1.04
CA SER A 307 -17.30 -22.25 0.90
C SER A 307 -16.41 -22.81 2.01
N VAL A 308 -15.28 -22.13 2.33
CA VAL A 308 -14.38 -22.56 3.41
C VAL A 308 -15.09 -22.52 4.76
N ASN A 309 -15.85 -21.45 5.07
CA ASN A 309 -16.59 -21.34 6.34
C ASN A 309 -17.65 -22.44 6.48
N LYS A 310 -18.37 -22.78 5.40
CA LYS A 310 -19.32 -23.92 5.42
C LYS A 310 -18.62 -25.26 5.69
N LEU A 311 -17.42 -25.47 5.13
CA LEU A 311 -16.64 -26.66 5.43
C LEU A 311 -16.18 -26.68 6.90
N LEU A 312 -15.62 -25.60 7.40
CA LEU A 312 -15.21 -25.47 8.80
C LEU A 312 -16.36 -25.80 9.76
N GLU A 313 -17.55 -25.26 9.49
CA GLU A 313 -18.76 -25.55 10.25
C GLU A 313 -19.15 -27.05 10.16
N SER A 314 -19.21 -27.63 8.95
CA SER A 314 -19.60 -29.02 8.72
C SER A 314 -18.67 -30.02 9.43
N TYR A 315 -17.37 -29.70 9.50
CA TYR A 315 -16.38 -30.50 10.22
C TYR A 315 -16.21 -30.11 11.68
N ARG A 316 -17.02 -29.16 12.20
CA ARG A 316 -16.97 -28.64 13.57
C ARG A 316 -15.58 -28.11 13.96
N VAL A 317 -14.88 -27.50 13.01
CA VAL A 317 -13.59 -26.85 13.27
C VAL A 317 -13.88 -25.48 13.91
N PRO A 318 -13.36 -25.19 15.13
CA PRO A 318 -13.64 -23.93 15.83
C PRO A 318 -12.83 -22.76 15.24
N SER A 319 -13.02 -22.51 13.96
CA SER A 319 -12.31 -21.47 13.21
C SER A 319 -13.26 -20.81 12.20
N VAL A 320 -12.97 -19.58 11.84
CA VAL A 320 -13.68 -18.84 10.81
C VAL A 320 -12.69 -18.03 9.95
N VAL A 321 -12.91 -18.04 8.65
CA VAL A 321 -12.22 -17.14 7.74
C VAL A 321 -12.95 -15.80 7.73
N LYS A 322 -12.24 -14.74 8.07
CA LYS A 322 -12.73 -13.35 8.08
C LYS A 322 -11.84 -12.45 7.24
N GLY A 323 -12.38 -11.35 6.80
CA GLY A 323 -11.69 -10.27 6.11
C GLY A 323 -12.54 -9.70 4.98
N PHE A 324 -11.90 -8.92 4.16
CA PHE A 324 -12.45 -8.39 2.93
C PHE A 324 -12.09 -9.32 1.78
N TRP A 325 -13.04 -9.63 0.94
CA TRP A 325 -12.84 -10.56 -0.16
C TRP A 325 -11.81 -10.09 -1.20
#